data_db852e59fb5a88395928b7496b01b27b
#
_entry.id   db852e59fb5a88395928b7496b01b27b
#
_cell.length_a   1.000
_cell.length_b   1.000
_cell.length_c   1.000
_cell.angle_alpha   90.00
_cell.angle_beta   90.00
_cell.angle_gamma   90.00
#
_symmetry.space_group_name_H-M   'P 1'
#
loop_
_entity.id
_entity.type
_entity.pdbx_description
1 polymer ?
#
loop_
_entity_poly.entity_id
_entity_poly.type
_entity_poly.pdbx_seq_one_letter_code
_entity_poly.pdbx_strand_id
1 'polypeptide(L)'
;AIIAENIPGYTVSLLAPGEDSLRAALGRLSGTIKMSADQIDAVVRRYRRSPNRPAVIFGDASFDLVSVLEEHRVEFPGLIIQAAPKRYYPDGPALAALVGYTGEITEGELGSKAFAGYKSGQQVGKAGIEKEYESRLKGQEGVRFVEVDVRGRVVREAGAREDLSAVAAPPLYTNIDLDLQKFIVHLFG
;
A
#
# COMPACT_ATOMS: atom_id res chain seq x y z
N ALA A 1 -16.87 18.51 8.37
CA ALA A 1 -17.00 17.40 7.41
C ALA A 1 -15.68 16.65 7.30
N ILE A 2 -15.74 15.36 6.94
CA ILE A 2 -14.55 14.54 6.65
C ILE A 2 -14.20 14.79 5.18
N ILE A 3 -12.96 15.26 4.93
CA ILE A 3 -12.48 15.56 3.58
C ILE A 3 -11.51 14.49 3.04
N ALA A 4 -10.88 13.75 3.95
CA ALA A 4 -10.05 12.59 3.65
C ALA A 4 -10.01 11.66 4.86
N GLU A 5 -10.13 10.37 4.65
CA GLU A 5 -10.12 9.36 5.71
C GLU A 5 -9.43 8.08 5.25
N ASN A 6 -9.07 7.23 6.20
CA ASN A 6 -8.56 5.90 5.92
C ASN A 6 -9.71 4.90 6.03
N ILE A 7 -9.98 4.20 4.95
CA ILE A 7 -10.92 3.07 4.91
C ILE A 7 -10.15 1.75 4.87
N PRO A 8 -10.77 0.62 5.25
CA PRO A 8 -10.15 -0.70 5.08
C PRO A 8 -9.79 -0.97 3.62
N GLY A 9 -8.58 -1.43 3.39
CA GLY A 9 -8.07 -1.90 2.10
C GLY A 9 -7.16 -3.10 2.33
N TYR A 10 -6.49 -3.56 1.28
CA TYR A 10 -5.62 -4.73 1.35
C TYR A 10 -4.33 -4.51 0.58
N THR A 11 -3.25 -5.02 1.13
CA THR A 11 -1.98 -5.18 0.42
C THR A 11 -1.76 -6.65 0.12
N VAL A 12 -1.45 -6.95 -1.12
CA VAL A 12 -1.11 -8.30 -1.58
C VAL A 12 0.38 -8.36 -1.86
N SER A 13 1.06 -9.28 -1.23
CA SER A 13 2.49 -9.52 -1.39
C SER A 13 2.78 -11.00 -1.62
N LEU A 14 3.92 -11.30 -2.22
CA LEU A 14 4.38 -12.67 -2.44
C LEU A 14 5.78 -12.85 -1.84
N LEU A 15 5.91 -13.79 -0.94
CA LEU A 15 7.21 -14.24 -0.43
C LEU A 15 7.75 -15.30 -1.39
N ALA A 16 8.89 -15.04 -2.01
CA ALA A 16 9.53 -15.95 -2.94
C ALA A 16 11.00 -16.17 -2.54
N PRO A 17 11.53 -17.40 -2.65
CA PRO A 17 12.92 -17.72 -2.30
C PRO A 17 13.95 -17.15 -3.30
N GLY A 18 13.52 -16.66 -4.44
CA GLY A 18 14.38 -16.09 -5.48
C GLY A 18 13.58 -15.46 -6.62
N GLU A 19 14.27 -14.70 -7.49
CA GLU A 19 13.64 -13.99 -8.60
C GLU A 19 12.94 -14.91 -9.59
N ASP A 20 13.55 -16.04 -9.94
CA ASP A 20 12.96 -17.00 -10.89
C ASP A 20 11.65 -17.58 -10.34
N SER A 21 11.65 -17.91 -9.05
CA SER A 21 10.45 -18.36 -8.34
C SER A 21 9.36 -17.30 -8.32
N LEU A 22 9.75 -16.03 -8.08
CA LEU A 22 8.84 -14.90 -8.12
C LEU A 22 8.23 -14.73 -9.52
N ARG A 23 9.05 -14.73 -10.57
CA ARG A 23 8.58 -14.62 -11.97
C ARG A 23 7.63 -15.75 -12.35
N ALA A 24 7.96 -16.98 -11.98
CA ALA A 24 7.11 -18.13 -12.24
C ALA A 24 5.75 -18.02 -11.51
N ALA A 25 5.76 -17.56 -10.27
CA ALA A 25 4.54 -17.34 -9.50
C ALA A 25 3.69 -16.19 -10.07
N LEU A 26 4.31 -15.07 -10.46
CA LEU A 26 3.62 -13.94 -11.11
C LEU A 26 3.04 -14.35 -12.47
N GLY A 27 3.75 -15.19 -13.23
CA GLY A 27 3.25 -15.75 -14.49
C GLY A 27 1.99 -16.60 -14.29
N ARG A 28 1.95 -17.46 -13.25
CA ARG A 28 0.73 -18.19 -12.90
C ARG A 28 -0.38 -17.25 -12.42
N LEU A 29 -0.03 -16.28 -11.58
CA LEU A 29 -0.97 -15.31 -11.04
C LEU A 29 -1.64 -14.49 -12.14
N SER A 30 -0.91 -14.15 -13.22
CA SER A 30 -1.44 -13.43 -14.36
C SER A 30 -2.50 -14.20 -15.15
N GLY A 31 -2.56 -15.52 -14.99
CA GLY A 31 -3.64 -16.36 -15.53
C GLY A 31 -4.93 -16.27 -14.72
N THR A 32 -4.84 -16.03 -13.42
CA THR A 32 -5.99 -15.88 -12.52
C THR A 32 -6.48 -14.43 -12.45
N ILE A 33 -5.55 -13.49 -12.43
CA ILE A 33 -5.84 -12.04 -12.40
C ILE A 33 -5.09 -11.37 -13.55
N LYS A 34 -5.75 -10.42 -14.22
CA LYS A 34 -5.13 -9.71 -15.34
C LYS A 34 -3.97 -8.83 -14.85
N MET A 35 -2.74 -9.21 -15.19
CA MET A 35 -1.54 -8.42 -14.97
C MET A 35 -0.82 -8.17 -16.29
N SER A 36 -0.39 -6.94 -16.52
CA SER A 36 0.46 -6.62 -17.68
C SER A 36 1.92 -7.05 -17.45
N ALA A 37 2.67 -7.22 -18.53
CA ALA A 37 4.11 -7.50 -18.45
C ALA A 37 4.86 -6.40 -17.68
N ASP A 38 4.51 -5.13 -17.90
CA ASP A 38 5.11 -3.99 -17.20
C ASP A 38 4.87 -4.03 -15.70
N GLN A 39 3.69 -4.47 -15.26
CA GLN A 39 3.38 -4.66 -13.84
C GLN A 39 4.24 -5.76 -13.23
N ILE A 40 4.38 -6.89 -13.92
CA ILE A 40 5.26 -8.00 -13.49
C ILE A 40 6.70 -7.50 -13.35
N ASP A 41 7.22 -6.82 -14.36
CA ASP A 41 8.58 -6.28 -14.32
C ASP A 41 8.78 -5.23 -13.22
N ALA A 42 7.77 -4.41 -12.92
CA ALA A 42 7.82 -3.47 -11.80
C ALA A 42 7.93 -4.20 -10.45
N VAL A 43 7.16 -5.27 -10.26
CA VAL A 43 7.25 -6.11 -9.04
C VAL A 43 8.65 -6.73 -8.91
N VAL A 44 9.19 -7.28 -10.00
CA VAL A 44 10.52 -7.89 -10.01
C VAL A 44 11.62 -6.87 -9.72
N ARG A 45 11.55 -5.67 -10.30
CA ARG A 45 12.48 -4.58 -9.99
C ARG A 45 12.47 -4.21 -8.50
N ARG A 46 11.28 -4.15 -7.88
CA ARG A 46 11.17 -3.91 -6.42
C ARG A 46 11.81 -5.03 -5.61
N TYR A 47 11.53 -6.28 -5.97
CA TYR A 47 12.09 -7.46 -5.30
C TYR A 47 13.63 -7.45 -5.31
N ARG A 48 14.27 -7.12 -6.44
CA ARG A 48 15.75 -7.07 -6.55
C ARG A 48 16.40 -6.13 -5.53
N ARG A 49 15.69 -5.08 -5.08
CA ARG A 49 16.21 -4.14 -4.08
C ARG A 49 16.09 -4.65 -2.64
N SER A 50 15.16 -5.54 -2.41
CA SER A 50 14.88 -6.08 -1.08
C SER A 50 14.50 -7.56 -1.17
N PRO A 51 15.41 -8.45 -1.60
CA PRO A 51 15.10 -9.84 -1.92
C PRO A 51 14.69 -10.67 -0.70
N ASN A 52 14.95 -10.19 0.51
CA ASN A 52 14.59 -10.85 1.77
C ASN A 52 13.22 -10.38 2.32
N ARG A 53 12.46 -9.64 1.53
CA ARG A 53 11.11 -9.16 1.90
C ARG A 53 10.07 -9.67 0.92
N PRO A 54 8.81 -9.82 1.37
CA PRO A 54 7.73 -10.11 0.44
C PRO A 54 7.64 -9.04 -0.65
N ALA A 55 7.55 -9.48 -1.91
CA ALA A 55 7.38 -8.58 -3.04
C ALA A 55 5.93 -8.07 -3.05
N VAL A 56 5.72 -6.77 -2.89
CA VAL A 56 4.39 -6.16 -2.99
C VAL A 56 3.94 -6.22 -4.45
N ILE A 57 2.82 -6.92 -4.67
CA ILE A 57 2.17 -7.05 -5.99
C ILE A 57 1.15 -5.93 -6.15
N PHE A 58 0.26 -5.79 -5.18
CA PHE A 58 -0.76 -4.74 -5.11
C PHE A 58 -0.70 -4.05 -3.75
N GLY A 59 -0.44 -2.75 -3.74
CA GLY A 59 -0.43 -1.93 -2.52
C GLY A 59 -1.84 -1.46 -2.13
N ASP A 60 -2.79 -1.56 -3.05
CA ASP A 60 -4.19 -1.16 -2.89
C ASP A 60 -5.09 -2.15 -3.64
N ALA A 61 -5.24 -3.35 -3.08
CA ALA A 61 -6.10 -4.37 -3.64
C ALA A 61 -7.56 -4.16 -3.22
N SER A 62 -8.48 -4.33 -4.17
CA SER A 62 -9.91 -4.32 -3.89
C SER A 62 -10.34 -5.61 -3.18
N PHE A 63 -11.47 -5.56 -2.49
CA PHE A 63 -12.06 -6.75 -1.86
C PHE A 63 -12.33 -7.87 -2.87
N ASP A 64 -12.82 -7.54 -4.08
CA ASP A 64 -13.09 -8.52 -5.14
C ASP A 64 -11.80 -9.24 -5.57
N LEU A 65 -10.72 -8.48 -5.77
CA LEU A 65 -9.42 -9.06 -6.11
C LEU A 65 -8.91 -10.00 -5.01
N VAL A 66 -9.03 -9.57 -3.74
CA VAL A 66 -8.65 -10.38 -2.59
C VAL A 66 -9.48 -11.66 -2.51
N SER A 67 -10.79 -11.58 -2.76
CA SER A 67 -11.68 -12.76 -2.76
C SER A 67 -11.26 -13.80 -3.79
N VAL A 68 -10.93 -13.37 -5.01
CA VAL A 68 -10.40 -14.26 -6.06
C VAL A 68 -9.07 -14.89 -5.64
N LEU A 69 -8.17 -14.10 -5.05
CA LEU A 69 -6.87 -14.60 -4.62
C LEU A 69 -6.97 -15.57 -3.44
N GLU A 70 -7.89 -15.36 -2.51
CA GLU A 70 -8.14 -16.27 -1.39
C GLU A 70 -8.75 -17.59 -1.87
N GLU A 71 -9.64 -17.57 -2.87
CA GLU A 71 -10.19 -18.79 -3.50
C GLU A 71 -9.07 -19.67 -4.07
N HIS A 72 -8.07 -19.06 -4.70
CA HIS A 72 -6.93 -19.72 -5.32
C HIS A 72 -5.68 -19.81 -4.42
N ARG A 73 -5.81 -19.52 -3.12
CA ARG A 73 -4.66 -19.39 -2.21
C ARG A 73 -3.74 -20.61 -2.17
N VAL A 74 -4.31 -21.81 -2.31
CA VAL A 74 -3.55 -23.08 -2.31
C VAL A 74 -2.56 -23.15 -3.48
N GLU A 75 -2.87 -22.51 -4.60
CA GLU A 75 -2.02 -22.48 -5.80
C GLU A 75 -0.82 -21.54 -5.67
N PHE A 76 -0.89 -20.61 -4.71
CA PHE A 76 0.13 -19.57 -4.51
C PHE A 76 0.76 -19.64 -3.11
N PRO A 77 1.59 -20.67 -2.84
CA PRO A 77 2.32 -20.73 -1.58
C PRO A 77 3.23 -19.50 -1.44
N GLY A 78 3.18 -18.83 -0.29
CA GLY A 78 3.88 -17.58 -0.05
C GLY A 78 3.07 -16.32 -0.36
N LEU A 79 1.82 -16.44 -0.82
CA LEU A 79 0.90 -15.31 -0.95
C LEU A 79 0.53 -14.79 0.44
N ILE A 80 0.75 -13.50 0.65
CA ILE A 80 0.47 -12.78 1.89
C ILE A 80 -0.54 -11.68 1.56
N ILE A 81 -1.72 -11.77 2.18
CA ILE A 81 -2.77 -10.76 2.08
C ILE A 81 -2.90 -10.14 3.46
N GLN A 82 -2.72 -8.83 3.53
CA GLN A 82 -2.77 -8.07 4.78
C GLN A 82 -3.78 -6.94 4.65
N ALA A 83 -4.60 -6.74 5.68
CA ALA A 83 -5.39 -5.53 5.79
C ALA A 83 -4.45 -4.32 5.91
N ALA A 84 -4.69 -3.32 5.09
CA ALA A 84 -3.94 -2.07 5.07
C ALA A 84 -4.90 -0.90 4.89
N PRO A 85 -4.68 0.24 5.53
CA PRO A 85 -5.53 1.39 5.33
C PRO A 85 -5.37 1.92 3.89
N LYS A 86 -6.51 2.21 3.26
CA LYS A 86 -6.61 2.88 1.96
C LYS A 86 -7.09 4.30 2.17
N ARG A 87 -6.43 5.28 1.54
CA ARG A 87 -6.86 6.67 1.59
C ARG A 87 -8.08 6.88 0.71
N TYR A 88 -9.11 7.47 1.29
CA TYR A 88 -10.38 7.75 0.63
C TYR A 88 -10.73 9.24 0.75
N TYR A 89 -11.25 9.81 -0.32
CA TYR A 89 -11.63 11.21 -0.44
C TYR A 89 -13.11 11.31 -0.83
N PRO A 90 -14.03 11.48 0.13
CA PRO A 90 -15.47 11.50 -0.12
C PRO A 90 -15.89 12.51 -1.19
N ASP A 91 -15.29 13.69 -1.17
CA ASP A 91 -15.56 14.79 -2.10
C ASP A 91 -14.34 15.08 -3.00
N GLY A 92 -13.67 14.02 -3.47
CA GLY A 92 -12.42 14.09 -4.22
C GLY A 92 -12.38 15.14 -5.33
N PRO A 93 -13.33 15.18 -6.27
CA PRO A 93 -13.32 16.16 -7.36
C PRO A 93 -13.32 17.61 -6.87
N ALA A 94 -14.08 17.94 -5.82
CA ALA A 94 -14.17 19.29 -5.28
C ALA A 94 -12.90 19.74 -4.53
N LEU A 95 -12.14 18.81 -3.99
CA LEU A 95 -11.00 19.11 -3.10
C LEU A 95 -9.66 18.67 -3.66
N ALA A 96 -9.62 18.02 -4.84
CA ALA A 96 -8.42 17.40 -5.40
C ALA A 96 -7.20 18.33 -5.47
N ALA A 97 -7.39 19.57 -5.92
CA ALA A 97 -6.31 20.54 -6.05
C ALA A 97 -5.73 20.99 -4.68
N LEU A 98 -6.56 20.98 -3.63
CA LEU A 98 -6.18 21.47 -2.32
C LEU A 98 -5.65 20.33 -1.44
N VAL A 99 -6.41 19.22 -1.35
CA VAL A 99 -6.05 18.06 -0.52
C VAL A 99 -4.92 17.27 -1.16
N GLY A 100 -4.90 17.17 -2.48
CA GLY A 100 -3.95 16.34 -3.20
C GLY A 100 -4.33 14.86 -3.15
N TYR A 101 -3.33 14.01 -3.21
CA TYR A 101 -3.51 12.55 -3.22
C TYR A 101 -2.29 11.85 -2.65
N THR A 102 -2.49 10.59 -2.25
CA THR A 102 -1.41 9.68 -1.87
C THR A 102 -1.04 8.76 -3.04
N GLY A 103 0.19 8.32 -3.08
CA GLY A 103 0.69 7.38 -4.09
C GLY A 103 1.92 6.65 -3.59
N GLU A 104 2.30 5.58 -4.28
CA GLU A 104 3.49 4.82 -3.91
C GLU A 104 4.75 5.69 -3.98
N ILE A 105 5.60 5.57 -2.97
CA ILE A 105 6.88 6.26 -2.92
C ILE A 105 7.77 5.86 -4.11
N THR A 106 8.31 6.86 -4.80
CA THR A 106 9.21 6.64 -5.93
C THR A 106 10.65 6.43 -5.46
N GLU A 107 11.49 5.92 -6.37
CA GLU A 107 12.91 5.72 -6.11
C GLU A 107 13.66 7.01 -5.78
N GLY A 108 13.33 8.08 -6.50
CA GLY A 108 13.93 9.39 -6.24
C GLY A 108 13.55 9.96 -4.88
N GLU A 109 12.34 9.72 -4.43
CA GLU A 109 11.87 10.14 -3.10
C GLU A 109 12.54 9.34 -1.99
N LEU A 110 12.72 8.00 -2.15
CA LEU A 110 13.41 7.17 -1.17
C LEU A 110 14.83 7.63 -0.86
N GLY A 111 15.52 8.23 -1.82
CA GLY A 111 16.86 8.79 -1.66
C GLY A 111 16.89 10.15 -0.96
N SER A 112 15.76 10.79 -0.72
CA SER A 112 15.69 12.12 -0.14
C SER A 112 15.65 12.10 1.39
N LYS A 113 16.16 13.17 2.01
CA LYS A 113 16.10 13.33 3.48
C LYS A 113 14.67 13.40 4.01
N ALA A 114 13.73 13.92 3.22
CA ALA A 114 12.33 14.07 3.62
C ALA A 114 11.65 12.72 3.88
N PHE A 115 12.09 11.67 3.18
CA PHE A 115 11.55 10.33 3.29
C PHE A 115 12.53 9.33 3.95
N ALA A 116 13.43 9.83 4.79
CA ALA A 116 14.34 8.96 5.56
C ALA A 116 13.53 7.97 6.42
N GLY A 117 13.83 6.69 6.30
CA GLY A 117 13.14 5.61 7.02
C GLY A 117 11.90 5.05 6.32
N TYR A 118 11.50 5.61 5.17
CA TYR A 118 10.47 5.01 4.32
C TYR A 118 11.02 3.81 3.54
N LYS A 119 10.10 2.93 3.14
CA LYS A 119 10.41 1.69 2.40
C LYS A 119 9.69 1.70 1.06
N SER A 120 10.26 1.02 0.08
CA SER A 120 9.58 0.80 -1.20
C SER A 120 8.23 0.13 -1.00
N GLY A 121 7.21 0.59 -1.73
CA GLY A 121 5.84 0.13 -1.62
C GLY A 121 4.96 0.91 -0.62
N GLN A 122 5.54 1.81 0.17
CA GLN A 122 4.76 2.66 1.07
C GLN A 122 4.02 3.75 0.31
N GLN A 123 2.83 4.10 0.80
CA GLN A 123 2.04 5.22 0.30
C GLN A 123 2.51 6.51 0.98
N VAL A 124 2.65 7.57 0.19
CA VAL A 124 3.05 8.91 0.68
C VAL A 124 2.23 9.99 -0.01
N GLY A 125 2.07 11.13 0.63
CA GLY A 125 1.43 12.29 0.02
C GLY A 125 2.23 12.81 -1.17
N LYS A 126 1.57 12.96 -2.33
CA LYS A 126 2.19 13.40 -3.59
C LYS A 126 1.97 14.86 -3.88
N ALA A 127 0.87 15.41 -3.42
CA ALA A 127 0.48 16.80 -3.66
C ALA A 127 -0.36 17.34 -2.51
N GLY A 128 -0.56 18.67 -2.48
CA GLY A 128 -1.46 19.37 -1.59
C GLY A 128 -1.18 19.13 -0.11
N ILE A 129 -2.24 19.12 0.68
CA ILE A 129 -2.21 18.91 2.13
C ILE A 129 -1.59 17.54 2.48
N GLU A 130 -1.88 16.50 1.71
CA GLU A 130 -1.31 15.15 1.94
C GLU A 130 0.22 15.18 1.93
N LYS A 131 0.82 15.91 0.97
CA LYS A 131 2.27 16.05 0.88
C LYS A 131 2.85 16.94 1.97
N GLU A 132 2.26 18.10 2.19
CA GLU A 132 2.77 19.10 3.13
C GLU A 132 2.74 18.59 4.58
N TYR A 133 1.69 17.83 4.92
CA TYR A 133 1.51 17.28 6.26
C TYR A 133 1.81 15.79 6.36
N GLU A 134 2.52 15.21 5.40
CA GLU A 134 2.89 13.79 5.36
C GLU A 134 3.45 13.29 6.71
N SER A 135 4.39 14.02 7.29
CA SER A 135 5.02 13.64 8.56
C SER A 135 4.04 13.57 9.75
N ARG A 136 2.94 14.30 9.68
CA ARG A 136 1.88 14.31 10.71
C ARG A 136 0.80 13.27 10.42
N LEU A 137 0.56 12.95 9.15
CA LEU A 137 -0.51 12.06 8.70
C LEU A 137 -0.07 10.59 8.64
N LYS A 138 1.24 10.32 8.58
CA LYS A 138 1.80 8.98 8.41
C LYS A 138 1.42 7.99 9.53
N GLY A 139 1.32 8.42 10.79
CA GLY A 139 1.21 7.51 11.93
C GLY A 139 2.49 6.69 12.17
N GLN A 140 2.36 5.58 12.89
CA GLN A 140 3.46 4.65 13.17
C GLN A 140 3.09 3.26 12.64
N GLU A 141 4.00 2.67 11.87
CA GLU A 141 3.81 1.32 11.35
C GLU A 141 3.91 0.28 12.44
N GLY A 142 3.03 -0.71 12.39
CA GLY A 142 3.17 -1.94 13.14
C GLY A 142 4.23 -2.85 12.52
N VAL A 143 4.78 -3.75 13.33
CA VAL A 143 5.69 -4.80 12.88
C VAL A 143 5.19 -6.12 13.42
N ARG A 144 4.99 -7.09 12.54
CA ARG A 144 4.61 -8.45 12.90
C ARG A 144 5.74 -9.41 12.53
N PHE A 145 6.13 -10.26 13.46
CA PHE A 145 7.17 -11.25 13.25
C PHE A 145 6.53 -12.61 12.99
N VAL A 146 6.89 -13.23 11.88
CA VAL A 146 6.40 -14.57 11.51
C VAL A 146 7.58 -15.49 11.20
N GLU A 147 7.48 -16.76 11.60
CA GLU A 147 8.40 -17.80 11.16
C GLU A 147 7.90 -18.40 9.86
N VAL A 148 8.81 -18.53 8.89
CA VAL A 148 8.52 -19.13 7.59
C VAL A 148 9.36 -20.36 7.35
N ASP A 149 8.82 -21.35 6.66
CA ASP A 149 9.56 -22.52 6.19
C ASP A 149 10.47 -22.17 4.99
N VAL A 150 11.28 -23.15 4.55
CA VAL A 150 12.17 -23.00 3.39
C VAL A 150 11.44 -22.69 2.06
N ARG A 151 10.12 -22.87 2.04
CA ARG A 151 9.26 -22.57 0.89
C ARG A 151 8.53 -21.24 1.05
N GLY A 152 8.85 -20.47 2.08
CA GLY A 152 8.23 -19.17 2.35
C GLY A 152 6.83 -19.24 2.94
N ARG A 153 6.36 -20.40 3.42
CA ARG A 153 5.05 -20.53 4.06
C ARG A 153 5.17 -20.14 5.53
N VAL A 154 4.24 -19.32 6.00
CA VAL A 154 4.14 -18.97 7.42
C VAL A 154 3.78 -20.23 8.21
N VAL A 155 4.67 -20.62 9.13
CA VAL A 155 4.50 -21.82 9.97
C VAL A 155 3.85 -21.45 11.30
N ARG A 156 4.30 -20.34 11.89
CA ARG A 156 3.76 -19.80 13.14
C ARG A 156 4.11 -18.33 13.33
N GLU A 157 3.44 -17.69 14.24
CA GLU A 157 3.87 -16.38 14.75
C GLU A 157 5.15 -16.55 15.57
N ALA A 158 6.12 -15.64 15.38
CA ALA A 158 7.40 -15.73 16.07
C ALA A 158 7.21 -15.36 17.55
N GLY A 159 6.95 -16.35 18.39
CA GLY A 159 6.67 -16.16 19.82
C GLY A 159 7.80 -15.59 20.67
N ALA A 160 9.00 -15.36 20.08
CA ALA A 160 10.15 -14.80 20.78
C ALA A 160 10.24 -13.25 20.70
N ARG A 161 9.40 -12.61 19.91
CA ARG A 161 9.34 -11.15 19.75
C ARG A 161 7.91 -10.67 19.81
N GLU A 162 7.69 -9.62 20.57
CA GLU A 162 6.37 -8.97 20.63
C GLU A 162 6.11 -8.22 19.32
N ASP A 163 4.91 -8.38 18.77
CA ASP A 163 4.42 -7.59 17.66
C ASP A 163 4.24 -6.14 18.11
N LEU A 164 4.69 -5.20 17.28
CA LEU A 164 4.45 -3.79 17.51
C LEU A 164 3.15 -3.40 16.80
N SER A 165 2.17 -2.95 17.56
CA SER A 165 0.91 -2.47 17.01
C SER A 165 1.09 -1.17 16.23
N ALA A 166 0.39 -1.05 15.09
CA ALA A 166 0.32 0.20 14.36
C ALA A 166 -0.44 1.27 15.17
N VAL A 167 0.04 2.51 15.12
CA VAL A 167 -0.60 3.66 15.78
C VAL A 167 -1.04 4.66 14.72
N ALA A 168 -2.35 4.95 14.67
CA ALA A 168 -2.89 5.94 13.76
C ALA A 168 -2.41 7.34 14.12
N ALA A 169 -2.16 8.18 13.11
CA ALA A 169 -1.90 9.60 13.34
C ALA A 169 -3.14 10.32 13.89
N PRO A 170 -2.95 11.39 14.68
CA PRO A 170 -4.07 12.22 15.10
C PRO A 170 -4.70 12.92 13.87
N PRO A 171 -6.01 13.22 13.93
CA PRO A 171 -6.67 13.90 12.83
C PRO A 171 -6.10 15.31 12.60
N LEU A 172 -6.01 15.71 11.34
CA LEU A 172 -5.66 17.07 10.95
C LEU A 172 -6.95 17.86 10.71
N TYR A 173 -7.12 18.94 11.47
CA TYR A 173 -8.26 19.85 11.32
C TYR A 173 -7.88 21.00 10.40
N THR A 174 -8.78 21.33 9.47
CA THR A 174 -8.60 22.41 8.51
C THR A 174 -9.74 23.41 8.62
N ASN A 175 -9.53 24.64 8.16
CA ASN A 175 -10.55 25.69 8.08
C ASN A 175 -11.23 25.75 6.70
N ILE A 176 -11.23 24.63 5.95
CA ILE A 176 -11.86 24.53 4.63
C ILE A 176 -13.37 24.52 4.84
N ASP A 177 -14.06 25.43 4.18
CA ASP A 177 -15.52 25.39 4.01
C ASP A 177 -15.83 24.50 2.81
N LEU A 178 -16.31 23.29 3.09
CA LEU A 178 -16.57 22.29 2.06
C LEU A 178 -17.72 22.69 1.13
N ASP A 179 -18.77 23.31 1.69
CA ASP A 179 -19.95 23.71 0.91
C ASP A 179 -19.59 24.84 -0.04
N LEU A 180 -18.84 25.82 0.44
CA LEU A 180 -18.31 26.90 -0.41
C LEU A 180 -17.39 26.34 -1.52
N GLN A 181 -16.53 25.39 -1.18
CA GLN A 181 -15.63 24.76 -2.15
C GLN A 181 -16.41 24.01 -3.24
N LYS A 182 -17.41 23.23 -2.87
CA LYS A 182 -18.31 22.55 -3.81
C LYS A 182 -19.06 23.54 -4.72
N PHE A 183 -19.53 24.64 -4.14
CA PHE A 183 -20.21 25.68 -4.88
C PHE A 183 -19.29 26.33 -5.92
N ILE A 184 -18.05 26.66 -5.54
CA ILE A 184 -17.04 27.24 -6.45
C ILE A 184 -16.75 26.27 -7.60
N VAL A 185 -16.49 25.00 -7.32
CA VAL A 185 -16.22 23.99 -8.36
C VAL A 185 -17.41 23.82 -9.29
N HIS A 186 -18.64 23.86 -8.78
CA HIS A 186 -19.83 23.78 -9.60
C HIS A 186 -19.99 24.99 -10.55
N LEU A 187 -19.52 26.16 -10.14
CA LEU A 187 -19.59 27.39 -10.97
C LEU A 187 -18.53 27.44 -12.07
N PHE A 188 -17.35 26.92 -11.82
CA PHE A 188 -16.17 27.08 -12.69
C PHE A 188 -15.68 25.77 -13.31
N GLY A 189 -16.19 24.63 -12.95
CA GLY A 189 -15.94 23.30 -13.51
C GLY A 189 -17.01 22.90 -14.47
#